data_38a7f8874634e96f8d2dda32faa88274
#
_entry.id   38a7f8874634e96f8d2dda32faa88274
#
_cell.length_a   1.000
_cell.length_b   1.000
_cell.length_c   1.000
_cell.angle_alpha   90.00
_cell.angle_beta   90.00
_cell.angle_gamma   90.00
#
_symmetry.space_group_name_H-M   'P 1'
#
loop_
_entity.id
_entity.type
_entity.pdbx_description
1 polymer ?
#
loop_
_entity_poly.entity_id
_entity_poly.type
_entity_poly.pdbx_seq_one_letter_code
_entity_poly.pdbx_strand_id
1 'polypeptide(L)'
;MVEWALIVAESRVKSDTPIYEVLEAMNKVREIYWKTIVTFISDTDKVTKEDIIRWNFLIHKAFDRLIGRFTELYYELTNMRLNAQQELINELSAPVIPLVDSVAVLPLTGDIDTNRAGRMLENVSEKCTAAEISHLFIDLSGVTIVDTMVAQQLFQVTKTLSLLGINSTISGIRPEVAQTSIQLGLDFSGISTHSTLKQALQRAGIKLLQN
;
A
#
# COMPACT_ATOMS: atom_id res chain seq x y z
N MET A 1 19.31 -25.88 -6.53
CA MET A 1 18.89 -24.86 -7.51
C MET A 1 17.76 -23.98 -6.98
N VAL A 2 16.66 -24.53 -6.50
CA VAL A 2 15.53 -23.75 -5.97
C VAL A 2 15.93 -22.88 -4.78
N GLU A 3 16.64 -23.44 -3.83
CA GLU A 3 17.12 -22.74 -2.63
C GLU A 3 18.07 -21.57 -2.96
N TRP A 4 18.99 -21.79 -3.90
CA TRP A 4 19.87 -20.72 -4.38
C TRP A 4 19.09 -19.58 -5.05
N ALA A 5 18.13 -19.90 -5.90
CA ALA A 5 17.30 -18.89 -6.57
C ALA A 5 16.51 -18.04 -5.56
N LEU A 6 16.02 -18.65 -4.48
CA LEU A 6 15.33 -17.94 -3.40
C LEU A 6 16.27 -16.98 -2.67
N ILE A 7 17.42 -17.46 -2.21
CA ILE A 7 18.42 -16.66 -1.48
C ILE A 7 18.86 -15.46 -2.31
N VAL A 8 19.12 -15.68 -3.61
CA VAL A 8 19.53 -14.58 -4.51
C VAL A 8 18.38 -13.62 -4.75
N ALA A 9 17.15 -14.10 -4.99
CA ALA A 9 15.98 -13.24 -5.18
C ALA A 9 15.72 -12.37 -3.95
N GLU A 10 15.71 -12.92 -2.75
CA GLU A 10 15.56 -12.18 -1.49
C GLU A 10 16.65 -11.11 -1.34
N SER A 11 17.91 -11.48 -1.56
CA SER A 11 19.04 -10.55 -1.47
C SER A 11 18.90 -9.38 -2.45
N ARG A 12 18.49 -9.66 -3.69
CA ARG A 12 18.40 -8.64 -4.76
C ARG A 12 17.18 -7.75 -4.62
N VAL A 13 16.04 -8.29 -4.22
CA VAL A 13 14.86 -7.50 -3.87
C VAL A 13 15.14 -6.59 -2.67
N LYS A 14 15.88 -7.10 -1.66
CA LYS A 14 16.26 -6.30 -0.48
C LYS A 14 17.22 -5.16 -0.82
N SER A 15 18.15 -5.38 -1.75
CA SER A 15 19.13 -4.37 -2.21
C SER A 15 18.61 -3.48 -3.33
N ASP A 16 17.35 -3.66 -3.75
CA ASP A 16 16.74 -2.91 -4.86
C ASP A 16 17.53 -3.03 -6.19
N THR A 17 18.16 -4.19 -6.40
CA THR A 17 18.95 -4.46 -7.61
C THR A 17 18.01 -4.76 -8.76
N PRO A 18 18.09 -4.04 -9.89
CA PRO A 18 17.23 -4.28 -11.04
C PRO A 18 17.37 -5.71 -11.59
N ILE A 19 16.24 -6.33 -11.93
CA ILE A 19 16.21 -7.73 -12.38
C ILE A 19 17.11 -7.98 -13.58
N TYR A 20 17.20 -7.02 -14.50
CA TYR A 20 18.01 -7.15 -15.72
C TYR A 20 19.51 -7.33 -15.42
N GLU A 21 20.05 -6.69 -14.37
CA GLU A 21 21.46 -6.84 -13.97
C GLU A 21 21.77 -8.27 -13.54
N VAL A 22 20.82 -8.90 -12.83
CA VAL A 22 20.98 -10.30 -12.42
C VAL A 22 20.90 -11.24 -13.60
N LEU A 23 19.97 -10.98 -14.53
CA LEU A 23 19.84 -11.77 -15.76
C LEU A 23 21.09 -11.66 -16.65
N GLU A 24 21.66 -10.46 -16.78
CA GLU A 24 22.93 -10.25 -17.48
C GLU A 24 24.07 -11.02 -16.81
N ALA A 25 24.17 -10.98 -15.48
CA ALA A 25 25.17 -11.73 -14.76
C ALA A 25 25.03 -13.24 -14.98
N MET A 26 23.80 -13.78 -14.92
CA MET A 26 23.53 -15.19 -15.21
C MET A 26 23.92 -15.57 -16.65
N ASN A 27 23.62 -14.73 -17.61
CA ASN A 27 24.00 -14.94 -19.01
C ASN A 27 25.53 -14.92 -19.20
N LYS A 28 26.24 -14.00 -18.55
CA LYS A 28 27.72 -13.99 -18.55
C LYS A 28 28.30 -15.27 -17.96
N VAL A 29 27.74 -15.77 -16.85
CA VAL A 29 28.15 -17.04 -16.25
C VAL A 29 27.92 -18.19 -17.23
N ARG A 30 26.76 -18.25 -17.90
CA ARG A 30 26.46 -19.26 -18.94
C ARG A 30 27.46 -19.23 -20.07
N GLU A 31 27.84 -18.03 -20.53
CA GLU A 31 28.83 -17.85 -21.56
C GLU A 31 30.23 -18.34 -21.15
N ILE A 32 30.65 -18.06 -19.91
CA ILE A 32 31.91 -18.53 -19.33
C ILE A 32 31.93 -20.06 -19.26
N TYR A 33 30.85 -20.68 -18.80
CA TYR A 33 30.72 -22.14 -18.80
C TYR A 33 30.91 -22.72 -20.20
N TRP A 34 30.26 -22.13 -21.19
CA TRP A 34 30.38 -22.61 -22.57
C TRP A 34 31.77 -22.43 -23.13
N LYS A 35 32.45 -21.31 -22.88
CA LYS A 35 33.85 -21.08 -23.28
C LYS A 35 34.79 -22.12 -22.67
N THR A 36 34.59 -22.45 -21.37
CA THR A 36 35.38 -23.48 -20.70
C THR A 36 35.22 -24.87 -21.35
N ILE A 37 33.99 -25.21 -21.73
CA ILE A 37 33.70 -26.48 -22.43
C ILE A 37 34.35 -26.49 -23.81
N VAL A 38 34.26 -25.40 -24.56
CA VAL A 38 34.90 -25.31 -25.87
C VAL A 38 36.42 -25.48 -25.75
N THR A 39 37.05 -24.87 -24.76
CA THR A 39 38.49 -25.07 -24.50
C THR A 39 38.79 -26.54 -24.19
N PHE A 40 38.01 -27.19 -23.32
CA PHE A 40 38.18 -28.59 -23.00
C PHE A 40 38.03 -29.51 -24.23
N ILE A 41 37.05 -29.23 -25.09
CA ILE A 41 36.85 -29.96 -26.38
C ILE A 41 38.06 -29.83 -27.29
N SER A 42 38.67 -28.65 -27.36
CA SER A 42 39.84 -28.40 -28.20
C SER A 42 41.10 -29.13 -27.72
N ASP A 43 41.17 -29.44 -26.42
CA ASP A 43 42.31 -30.10 -25.80
C ASP A 43 42.16 -31.64 -25.74
N THR A 44 41.04 -32.18 -26.27
CA THR A 44 40.70 -33.60 -26.11
C THR A 44 40.10 -34.22 -27.38
N ASP A 45 40.76 -35.20 -27.95
CA ASP A 45 40.25 -35.94 -29.15
C ASP A 45 39.18 -36.99 -28.81
N LYS A 46 38.77 -37.11 -27.52
CA LYS A 46 37.82 -38.15 -27.05
C LYS A 46 36.37 -37.73 -27.07
N VAL A 47 36.07 -36.47 -27.33
CA VAL A 47 34.71 -35.90 -27.32
C VAL A 47 34.01 -36.10 -28.65
N THR A 48 32.84 -36.72 -28.64
CA THR A 48 32.02 -36.92 -29.83
C THR A 48 31.12 -35.70 -30.11
N LYS A 49 30.62 -35.60 -31.35
CA LYS A 49 29.62 -34.55 -31.71
C LYS A 49 28.35 -34.69 -30.88
N GLU A 50 27.94 -35.92 -30.60
CA GLU A 50 26.78 -36.26 -29.73
C GLU A 50 26.96 -35.75 -28.31
N ASP A 51 28.16 -35.85 -27.75
CA ASP A 51 28.48 -35.31 -26.41
C ASP A 51 28.33 -33.77 -26.38
N ILE A 52 28.87 -33.09 -27.43
CA ILE A 52 28.75 -31.64 -27.52
C ILE A 52 27.30 -31.18 -27.58
N ILE A 53 26.49 -31.84 -28.42
CA ILE A 53 25.05 -31.52 -28.54
C ILE A 53 24.35 -31.76 -27.18
N ARG A 54 24.65 -32.86 -26.52
CA ARG A 54 24.06 -33.20 -25.22
C ARG A 54 24.43 -32.20 -24.15
N TRP A 55 25.69 -31.78 -24.05
CA TRP A 55 26.14 -30.78 -23.07
C TRP A 55 25.55 -29.42 -23.34
N ASN A 56 25.48 -28.99 -24.61
CA ASN A 56 24.79 -27.76 -24.98
C ASN A 56 23.36 -27.75 -24.50
N PHE A 57 22.59 -28.81 -24.79
CA PHE A 57 21.18 -28.92 -24.35
C PHE A 57 21.06 -28.89 -22.84
N LEU A 58 21.93 -29.62 -22.10
CA LEU A 58 21.87 -29.68 -20.65
C LEU A 58 22.16 -28.32 -20.00
N ILE A 59 23.15 -27.58 -20.52
CA ILE A 59 23.53 -26.27 -19.99
C ILE A 59 22.41 -25.28 -20.23
N HIS A 60 21.92 -25.17 -21.47
CA HIS A 60 20.82 -24.26 -21.76
C HIS A 60 19.60 -24.57 -20.91
N LYS A 61 19.19 -25.83 -20.82
CA LYS A 61 18.05 -26.24 -20.00
C LYS A 61 18.25 -25.93 -18.51
N ALA A 62 19.47 -26.07 -17.98
CA ALA A 62 19.78 -25.75 -16.59
C ALA A 62 19.67 -24.24 -16.31
N PHE A 63 20.26 -23.42 -17.20
CA PHE A 63 20.18 -21.96 -17.06
C PHE A 63 18.77 -21.44 -17.28
N ASP A 64 18.04 -21.95 -18.25
CA ASP A 64 16.65 -21.54 -18.51
C ASP A 64 15.75 -21.82 -17.31
N ARG A 65 15.91 -22.99 -16.67
CA ARG A 65 15.21 -23.31 -15.44
C ARG A 65 15.60 -22.41 -14.27
N LEU A 66 16.89 -22.11 -14.14
CA LEU A 66 17.40 -21.23 -13.09
C LEU A 66 16.87 -19.80 -13.27
N ILE A 67 16.95 -19.26 -14.47
CA ILE A 67 16.47 -17.94 -14.82
C ILE A 67 14.96 -17.86 -14.61
N GLY A 68 14.21 -18.84 -15.10
CA GLY A 68 12.75 -18.88 -14.94
C GLY A 68 12.34 -18.87 -13.46
N ARG A 69 12.96 -19.75 -12.65
CA ARG A 69 12.63 -19.80 -11.21
C ARG A 69 13.07 -18.55 -10.45
N PHE A 70 14.22 -17.99 -10.79
CA PHE A 70 14.66 -16.72 -10.19
C PHE A 70 13.69 -15.58 -10.53
N THR A 71 13.27 -15.45 -11.80
CA THR A 71 12.37 -14.39 -12.26
C THR A 71 11.00 -14.48 -11.56
N GLU A 72 10.47 -15.70 -11.42
CA GLU A 72 9.22 -15.96 -10.71
C GLU A 72 9.31 -15.50 -9.24
N LEU A 73 10.34 -15.95 -8.53
CA LEU A 73 10.56 -15.59 -7.12
C LEU A 73 10.83 -14.09 -6.94
N TYR A 74 11.61 -13.48 -7.82
CA TYR A 74 11.87 -12.04 -7.79
C TYR A 74 10.58 -11.23 -7.96
N TYR A 75 9.71 -11.65 -8.88
CA TYR A 75 8.41 -11.02 -9.11
C TYR A 75 7.48 -11.16 -7.87
N GLU A 76 7.37 -12.37 -7.32
CA GLU A 76 6.58 -12.63 -6.12
C GLU A 76 7.03 -11.76 -4.93
N LEU A 77 8.33 -11.76 -4.64
CA LEU A 77 8.90 -10.98 -3.53
C LEU A 77 8.76 -9.47 -3.73
N THR A 78 8.92 -8.99 -4.97
CA THR A 78 8.71 -7.58 -5.29
C THR A 78 7.26 -7.16 -5.07
N ASN A 79 6.31 -7.98 -5.51
CA ASN A 79 4.89 -7.70 -5.29
C ASN A 79 4.50 -7.76 -3.81
N MET A 80 5.03 -8.70 -3.04
CA MET A 80 4.81 -8.75 -1.59
C MET A 80 5.34 -7.47 -0.92
N ARG A 81 6.52 -7.00 -1.31
CA ARG A 81 7.10 -5.75 -0.78
C ARG A 81 6.25 -4.53 -1.14
N LEU A 82 5.81 -4.43 -2.41
CA LEU A 82 4.95 -3.33 -2.86
C LEU A 82 3.61 -3.32 -2.13
N ASN A 83 2.98 -4.49 -1.95
CA ASN A 83 1.73 -4.61 -1.21
C ASN A 83 1.90 -4.21 0.25
N ALA A 84 2.97 -4.66 0.92
CA ALA A 84 3.24 -4.27 2.30
C ALA A 84 3.49 -2.75 2.44
N GLN A 85 4.19 -2.13 1.49
CA GLN A 85 4.37 -0.67 1.46
C GLN A 85 3.03 0.04 1.24
N GLN A 86 2.18 -0.48 0.36
CA GLN A 86 0.85 0.08 0.12
C GLN A 86 -0.07 -0.04 1.34
N GLU A 87 0.02 -1.16 2.08
CA GLU A 87 -0.71 -1.33 3.34
C GLU A 87 -0.27 -0.30 4.38
N LEU A 88 1.03 -0.09 4.56
CA LEU A 88 1.56 0.95 5.45
C LEU A 88 1.06 2.35 5.07
N ILE A 89 1.07 2.69 3.78
CA ILE A 89 0.52 3.97 3.29
C ILE A 89 -0.97 4.07 3.61
N ASN A 90 -1.72 2.98 3.44
CA ASN A 90 -3.14 2.94 3.74
C ASN A 90 -3.44 3.08 5.24
N GLU A 91 -2.65 2.44 6.11
CA GLU A 91 -2.77 2.59 7.57
C GLU A 91 -2.53 4.04 8.03
N LEU A 92 -1.55 4.70 7.43
CA LEU A 92 -1.22 6.10 7.74
C LEU A 92 -2.19 7.10 7.12
N SER A 93 -2.96 6.70 6.12
CA SER A 93 -3.83 7.62 5.36
C SER A 93 -5.12 8.05 6.09
N ALA A 94 -5.55 7.31 7.13
CA ALA A 94 -6.71 7.63 7.95
C ALA A 94 -6.47 7.19 9.41
N PRO A 95 -5.54 7.84 10.15
CA PRO A 95 -5.26 7.47 11.52
C PRO A 95 -6.37 7.97 12.44
N VAL A 96 -6.97 7.09 13.23
CA VAL A 96 -7.80 7.47 14.36
C VAL A 96 -6.88 7.78 15.54
N ILE A 97 -6.80 9.05 15.92
CA ILE A 97 -5.89 9.54 16.98
C ILE A 97 -6.70 9.81 18.23
N PRO A 98 -6.56 8.99 19.30
CA PRO A 98 -7.21 9.27 20.57
C PRO A 98 -6.73 10.61 21.17
N LEU A 99 -7.65 11.41 21.68
CA LEU A 99 -7.35 12.71 22.30
C LEU A 99 -7.48 12.64 23.83
N VAL A 100 -8.67 12.28 24.28
CA VAL A 100 -9.01 12.12 25.72
C VAL A 100 -10.11 11.06 25.84
N ASP A 101 -10.02 10.22 26.86
CA ASP A 101 -10.99 9.15 27.14
C ASP A 101 -11.51 8.44 25.88
N SER A 102 -12.80 8.52 25.61
CA SER A 102 -13.48 7.92 24.45
C SER A 102 -13.61 8.85 23.24
N VAL A 103 -12.75 9.89 23.14
CA VAL A 103 -12.77 10.88 22.07
C VAL A 103 -11.53 10.75 21.19
N ALA A 104 -11.73 10.74 19.88
CA ALA A 104 -10.66 10.69 18.91
C ALA A 104 -10.83 11.70 17.76
N VAL A 105 -9.74 11.96 17.03
CA VAL A 105 -9.74 12.73 15.79
C VAL A 105 -9.26 11.88 14.64
N LEU A 106 -9.89 12.04 13.49
CA LEU A 106 -9.52 11.49 12.20
C LEU A 106 -9.13 12.67 11.28
N PRO A 107 -7.85 13.03 11.19
CA PRO A 107 -7.41 14.06 10.25
C PRO A 107 -7.35 13.49 8.85
N LEU A 108 -8.03 14.13 7.90
CA LEU A 108 -7.99 13.78 6.49
C LEU A 108 -7.15 14.82 5.74
N THR A 109 -6.19 14.33 4.95
CA THR A 109 -5.24 15.18 4.22
C THR A 109 -5.06 14.73 2.78
N GLY A 110 -4.80 15.70 1.90
CA GLY A 110 -4.57 15.46 0.48
C GLY A 110 -5.84 15.13 -0.29
N ASP A 111 -5.67 14.53 -1.47
CA ASP A 111 -6.79 14.13 -2.31
C ASP A 111 -7.36 12.79 -1.83
N ILE A 112 -8.67 12.74 -1.71
CA ILE A 112 -9.40 11.53 -1.32
C ILE A 112 -10.06 10.97 -2.57
N ASP A 113 -9.59 9.85 -3.07
CA ASP A 113 -10.24 9.11 -4.14
C ASP A 113 -11.28 8.12 -3.59
N THR A 114 -12.14 7.59 -4.47
CA THR A 114 -13.23 6.67 -4.11
C THR A 114 -12.73 5.40 -3.42
N ASN A 115 -11.58 4.86 -3.83
CA ASN A 115 -11.01 3.64 -3.25
C ASN A 115 -10.47 3.91 -1.84
N ARG A 116 -9.83 5.06 -1.64
CA ARG A 116 -9.35 5.52 -0.33
C ARG A 116 -10.53 5.75 0.62
N ALA A 117 -11.59 6.41 0.14
CA ALA A 117 -12.79 6.67 0.92
C ALA A 117 -13.50 5.38 1.36
N GLY A 118 -13.62 4.37 0.48
CA GLY A 118 -14.20 3.06 0.83
C GLY A 118 -13.42 2.32 1.92
N ARG A 119 -12.10 2.22 1.77
CA ARG A 119 -11.22 1.61 2.79
C ARG A 119 -11.22 2.37 4.11
N MET A 120 -11.32 3.70 4.05
CA MET A 120 -11.43 4.54 5.24
C MET A 120 -12.68 4.18 6.06
N LEU A 121 -13.81 3.90 5.39
CA LEU A 121 -15.06 3.51 6.06
C LEU A 121 -14.88 2.24 6.90
N GLU A 122 -14.26 1.21 6.34
CA GLU A 122 -14.01 -0.07 7.01
C GLU A 122 -13.05 0.11 8.19
N ASN A 123 -11.88 0.69 7.94
CA ASN A 123 -10.81 0.85 8.94
C ASN A 123 -11.21 1.77 10.11
N VAL A 124 -11.94 2.85 9.85
CA VAL A 124 -12.33 3.82 10.88
C VAL A 124 -13.34 3.19 11.86
N SER A 125 -14.33 2.46 11.34
CA SER A 125 -15.33 1.80 12.17
C SER A 125 -14.70 0.76 13.10
N GLU A 126 -13.81 -0.08 12.58
CA GLU A 126 -13.08 -1.08 13.37
C GLU A 126 -12.19 -0.44 14.44
N LYS A 127 -11.39 0.57 14.06
CA LYS A 127 -10.49 1.27 14.98
C LYS A 127 -11.24 1.99 16.09
N CYS A 128 -12.36 2.64 15.77
CA CYS A 128 -13.18 3.31 16.78
C CYS A 128 -13.79 2.32 17.75
N THR A 129 -14.27 1.17 17.27
CA THR A 129 -14.84 0.13 18.12
C THR A 129 -13.77 -0.51 19.02
N ALA A 130 -12.62 -0.85 18.46
CA ALA A 130 -11.51 -1.46 19.21
C ALA A 130 -10.93 -0.52 20.29
N ALA A 131 -10.94 0.79 20.04
CA ALA A 131 -10.47 1.82 20.98
C ALA A 131 -11.58 2.40 21.88
N GLU A 132 -12.77 1.81 21.87
CA GLU A 132 -13.94 2.25 22.68
C GLU A 132 -14.28 3.74 22.49
N ILE A 133 -14.10 4.25 21.26
CA ILE A 133 -14.38 5.65 20.93
C ILE A 133 -15.89 5.86 20.87
N SER A 134 -16.39 6.83 21.60
CA SER A 134 -17.80 7.27 21.60
C SER A 134 -18.04 8.53 20.77
N HIS A 135 -16.98 9.30 20.49
CA HIS A 135 -17.04 10.53 19.69
C HIS A 135 -15.82 10.68 18.79
N LEU A 136 -16.07 10.77 17.49
CA LEU A 136 -15.04 10.95 16.47
C LEU A 136 -15.14 12.32 15.81
N PHE A 137 -14.07 13.10 15.86
CA PHE A 137 -13.92 14.34 15.07
C PHE A 137 -13.26 14.01 13.73
N ILE A 138 -13.96 14.27 12.63
CA ILE A 138 -13.44 14.10 11.27
C ILE A 138 -12.98 15.47 10.77
N ASP A 139 -11.68 15.68 10.63
CA ASP A 139 -11.13 16.98 10.23
C ASP A 139 -10.73 16.99 8.75
N LEU A 140 -11.42 17.82 7.97
CA LEU A 140 -11.24 18.00 6.52
C LEU A 140 -10.34 19.18 6.17
N SER A 141 -9.70 19.84 7.15
CA SER A 141 -8.88 21.04 6.93
C SER A 141 -7.74 20.82 5.93
N GLY A 142 -7.21 19.60 5.87
CA GLY A 142 -6.12 19.19 4.97
C GLY A 142 -6.58 18.63 3.63
N VAL A 143 -7.88 18.56 3.36
CA VAL A 143 -8.42 18.03 2.09
C VAL A 143 -8.46 19.12 1.05
N THR A 144 -7.85 18.88 -0.11
CA THR A 144 -7.72 19.88 -1.18
C THR A 144 -8.97 19.94 -2.05
N ILE A 145 -9.49 18.77 -2.43
CA ILE A 145 -10.64 18.62 -3.32
C ILE A 145 -11.57 17.56 -2.71
N VAL A 146 -12.86 17.90 -2.65
CA VAL A 146 -13.92 16.94 -2.30
C VAL A 146 -14.88 16.91 -3.48
N ASP A 147 -14.84 15.80 -4.20
CA ASP A 147 -15.81 15.54 -5.25
C ASP A 147 -17.11 14.94 -4.68
N THR A 148 -18.07 14.78 -5.56
CA THR A 148 -19.40 14.22 -5.26
C THR A 148 -19.33 12.85 -4.58
N MET A 149 -18.42 11.98 -5.05
CA MET A 149 -18.27 10.62 -4.52
C MET A 149 -17.66 10.62 -3.11
N VAL A 150 -16.67 11.47 -2.89
CA VAL A 150 -16.03 11.65 -1.58
C VAL A 150 -17.02 12.18 -0.54
N ALA A 151 -17.84 13.18 -0.91
CA ALA A 151 -18.89 13.71 -0.04
C ALA A 151 -19.90 12.61 0.36
N GLN A 152 -20.30 11.76 -0.59
CA GLN A 152 -21.19 10.64 -0.35
C GLN A 152 -20.56 9.58 0.57
N GLN A 153 -19.30 9.27 0.38
CA GLN A 153 -18.57 8.32 1.23
C GLN A 153 -18.40 8.84 2.66
N LEU A 154 -18.04 10.11 2.84
CA LEU A 154 -17.97 10.74 4.16
C LEU A 154 -19.32 10.68 4.87
N PHE A 155 -20.42 10.93 4.17
CA PHE A 155 -21.75 10.78 4.73
C PHE A 155 -22.06 9.33 5.13
N GLN A 156 -21.63 8.34 4.36
CA GLN A 156 -21.78 6.94 4.72
C GLN A 156 -20.96 6.55 5.96
N VAL A 157 -19.72 7.06 6.08
CA VAL A 157 -18.90 6.88 7.28
C VAL A 157 -19.64 7.37 8.53
N THR A 158 -20.16 8.60 8.49
CA THR A 158 -20.87 9.17 9.66
C THR A 158 -22.13 8.40 10.01
N LYS A 159 -22.88 7.92 9.03
CA LYS A 159 -24.05 7.06 9.26
C LYS A 159 -23.68 5.71 9.88
N THR A 160 -22.63 5.06 9.35
CA THR A 160 -22.18 3.78 9.91
C THR A 160 -21.73 3.95 11.36
N LEU A 161 -20.94 4.99 11.65
CA LEU A 161 -20.52 5.31 13.02
C LEU A 161 -21.72 5.54 13.94
N SER A 162 -22.74 6.29 13.47
CA SER A 162 -23.97 6.52 14.24
C SER A 162 -24.72 5.22 14.55
N LEU A 163 -24.77 4.24 13.63
CA LEU A 163 -25.37 2.92 13.88
C LEU A 163 -24.60 2.11 14.92
N LEU A 164 -23.29 2.34 15.05
CA LEU A 164 -22.44 1.75 16.07
C LEU A 164 -22.48 2.50 17.41
N GLY A 165 -23.33 3.55 17.52
CA GLY A 165 -23.43 4.39 18.72
C GLY A 165 -22.30 5.41 18.87
N ILE A 166 -21.50 5.62 17.81
CA ILE A 166 -20.39 6.56 17.81
C ILE A 166 -20.86 7.89 17.20
N ASN A 167 -20.82 8.95 18.00
CA ASN A 167 -21.12 10.28 17.52
C ASN A 167 -19.98 10.79 16.62
N SER A 168 -20.33 11.49 15.56
CA SER A 168 -19.34 12.10 14.68
C SER A 168 -19.57 13.61 14.52
N THR A 169 -18.48 14.35 14.49
CA THR A 169 -18.46 15.79 14.22
C THR A 169 -17.48 16.07 13.09
N ILE A 170 -17.91 16.79 12.06
CA ILE A 170 -17.06 17.16 10.94
C ILE A 170 -16.53 18.58 11.15
N SER A 171 -15.23 18.77 10.97
CA SER A 171 -14.57 20.07 11.04
C SER A 171 -13.77 20.38 9.77
N GLY A 172 -13.47 21.66 9.55
CA GLY A 172 -12.67 22.09 8.41
C GLY A 172 -13.40 22.04 7.06
N ILE A 173 -14.74 22.04 7.07
CA ILE A 173 -15.53 22.05 5.84
C ILE A 173 -15.33 23.38 5.11
N ARG A 174 -14.87 23.31 3.87
CA ARG A 174 -14.76 24.47 2.98
C ARG A 174 -16.12 24.79 2.33
N PRO A 175 -16.36 26.05 1.93
CA PRO A 175 -17.62 26.47 1.30
C PRO A 175 -17.98 25.63 0.06
N GLU A 176 -16.99 25.24 -0.72
CA GLU A 176 -17.17 24.44 -1.95
C GLU A 176 -17.73 23.05 -1.62
N VAL A 177 -17.22 22.44 -0.56
CA VAL A 177 -17.67 21.13 -0.06
C VAL A 177 -19.11 21.22 0.45
N ALA A 178 -19.43 22.27 1.19
CA ALA A 178 -20.79 22.52 1.68
C ALA A 178 -21.78 22.69 0.53
N GLN A 179 -21.43 23.47 -0.50
CA GLN A 179 -22.27 23.67 -1.68
C GLN A 179 -22.51 22.36 -2.45
N THR A 180 -21.47 21.59 -2.69
CA THR A 180 -21.56 20.27 -3.36
C THR A 180 -22.49 19.34 -2.59
N SER A 181 -22.37 19.29 -1.27
CA SER A 181 -23.21 18.45 -0.41
C SER A 181 -24.69 18.79 -0.50
N ILE A 182 -25.03 20.10 -0.53
CA ILE A 182 -26.41 20.57 -0.69
C ILE A 182 -26.94 20.21 -2.08
N GLN A 183 -26.15 20.39 -3.13
CA GLN A 183 -26.54 20.05 -4.52
C GLN A 183 -26.82 18.56 -4.69
N LEU A 184 -26.15 17.72 -3.92
CA LEU A 184 -26.33 16.26 -3.92
C LEU A 184 -27.50 15.79 -3.05
N GLY A 185 -28.16 16.69 -2.33
CA GLY A 185 -29.22 16.34 -1.41
C GLY A 185 -28.75 15.51 -0.19
N LEU A 186 -27.46 15.59 0.16
CA LEU A 186 -26.93 14.92 1.35
C LEU A 186 -27.42 15.66 2.60
N ASP A 187 -28.12 14.92 3.44
CA ASP A 187 -28.68 15.46 4.68
C ASP A 187 -27.68 15.35 5.84
N PHE A 188 -26.98 16.45 6.10
CA PHE A 188 -26.08 16.58 7.27
C PHE A 188 -26.77 17.11 8.53
N SER A 189 -28.11 17.22 8.57
CA SER A 189 -28.84 17.79 9.70
C SER A 189 -28.62 17.04 11.02
N GLY A 190 -28.26 15.74 10.96
CA GLY A 190 -27.91 14.94 12.11
C GLY A 190 -26.42 14.94 12.51
N ILE A 191 -25.56 15.66 11.74
CA ILE A 191 -24.12 15.65 11.92
C ILE A 191 -23.68 17.07 12.34
N SER A 192 -23.01 17.17 13.50
CA SER A 192 -22.43 18.45 13.94
C SER A 192 -21.30 18.87 13.00
N THR A 193 -21.34 20.11 12.49
CA THR A 193 -20.34 20.64 11.58
C THR A 193 -19.75 21.94 12.09
N HIS A 194 -18.42 22.11 11.94
CA HIS A 194 -17.68 23.30 12.38
C HIS A 194 -16.65 23.72 11.35
N SER A 195 -16.35 25.01 11.28
CA SER A 195 -15.35 25.54 10.35
C SER A 195 -13.92 25.17 10.74
N THR A 196 -13.65 24.86 12.00
CA THR A 196 -12.31 24.44 12.48
C THR A 196 -12.42 23.36 13.54
N LEU A 197 -11.38 22.51 13.61
CA LEU A 197 -11.27 21.47 14.66
C LEU A 197 -11.26 22.11 16.05
N LYS A 198 -10.58 23.25 16.23
CA LYS A 198 -10.57 24.00 17.51
C LYS A 198 -11.97 24.33 18.00
N GLN A 199 -12.83 24.86 17.13
CA GLN A 199 -14.22 25.19 17.48
C GLN A 199 -15.03 23.94 17.81
N ALA A 200 -14.83 22.86 17.05
CA ALA A 200 -15.50 21.58 17.27
C ALA A 200 -15.17 21.02 18.67
N LEU A 201 -13.89 20.96 19.03
CA LEU A 201 -13.41 20.49 20.33
C LEU A 201 -13.94 21.35 21.50
N GLN A 202 -13.88 22.69 21.35
CA GLN A 202 -14.39 23.60 22.37
C GLN A 202 -15.89 23.41 22.64
N ARG A 203 -16.69 23.22 21.59
CA ARG A 203 -18.14 22.98 21.72
C ARG A 203 -18.48 21.62 22.33
N ALA A 204 -17.64 20.64 22.12
CA ALA A 204 -17.76 19.34 22.79
C ALA A 204 -17.29 19.34 24.26
N GLY A 205 -16.89 20.51 24.78
CA GLY A 205 -16.47 20.66 26.19
C GLY A 205 -15.01 20.24 26.44
N ILE A 206 -14.22 19.97 25.41
CA ILE A 206 -12.81 19.62 25.54
C ILE A 206 -12.02 20.91 25.79
N LYS A 207 -11.46 21.03 26.99
CA LYS A 207 -10.65 22.19 27.36
C LYS A 207 -9.28 22.13 26.66
N LEU A 208 -9.04 23.04 25.74
CA LEU A 208 -7.70 23.26 25.18
C LEU A 208 -6.91 24.10 26.18
N LEU A 209 -5.74 23.60 26.62
CA LEU A 209 -4.83 24.41 27.41
C LEU A 209 -4.42 25.63 26.57
N GLN A 210 -4.77 26.82 27.03
CA GLN A 210 -4.25 28.08 26.46
C GLN A 210 -2.89 28.31 27.10
N ASN A 211 -1.84 28.30 26.27
CA ASN A 211 -0.54 28.83 26.66
C ASN A 211 -0.60 30.36 26.66
#